data_c49c5958e3f6dc35e89423075ad19903
#
_entry.id   c49c5958e3f6dc35e89423075ad19903
#
_cell.length_a   1.000
_cell.length_b   1.000
_cell.length_c   1.000
_cell.angle_alpha   90.00
_cell.angle_beta   90.00
_cell.angle_gamma   90.00
#
_symmetry.space_group_name_H-M   'P 1'
#
loop_
_entity.id
_entity.type
_entity.pdbx_description
1 polymer ?
#
loop_
_entity_poly.entity_id
_entity_poly.type
_entity_poly.pdbx_seq_one_letter_code
_entity_poly.pdbx_strand_id
1 'polypeptide(L)'
;MGFFKSFFSGKTSNPEEEKQKNKQKNFEIFKYDGMRAQRMGRADYAIKCFTEALALQEDFETMGYLAQVYIQSNEPDEARKLLEKMTQIEPEHTSTFLTLANVCYMQEDYAAMAEAAQKAIAIEEGSAMAHYLLGKADNGQNDGIMCIAHLTKAIVLKDDFTEARLLRAEALTKMRQYKEAMEDIDAVLAQDPDDESAILLRGKIKEATGAEAEAEADY
;
A
#
# COMPACT_ATOMS: atom_id res chain seq x y z
N MET A 1 43.80 46.29 -44.13
CA MET A 1 43.63 44.89 -44.52
C MET A 1 43.92 44.05 -43.29
N GLY A 2 43.11 43.32 -42.72
CA GLY A 2 41.86 42.75 -43.04
C GLY A 2 41.35 42.03 -41.82
N PHE A 3 40.11 42.09 -41.62
CA PHE A 3 39.27 41.47 -40.61
C PHE A 3 39.43 39.95 -40.56
N PHE A 4 39.86 39.38 -39.41
CA PHE A 4 39.52 38.07 -38.90
C PHE A 4 39.87 38.04 -37.39
N LYS A 5 39.09 38.75 -36.61
CA LYS A 5 39.02 38.55 -35.15
C LYS A 5 37.63 38.18 -34.81
N SER A 6 37.53 37.16 -33.94
CA SER A 6 36.36 36.86 -33.15
C SER A 6 35.30 35.96 -33.79
N PHE A 7 35.49 34.66 -33.67
CA PHE A 7 34.39 33.68 -33.56
C PHE A 7 34.82 32.46 -32.74
N PHE A 8 35.42 32.70 -31.58
CA PHE A 8 35.54 31.66 -30.52
C PHE A 8 35.21 32.29 -29.17
N SER A 9 33.99 32.81 -29.07
CA SER A 9 33.37 32.99 -27.77
C SER A 9 32.76 31.64 -27.39
N GLY A 10 33.59 30.66 -27.04
CA GLY A 10 33.17 29.49 -26.33
C GLY A 10 32.56 29.98 -25.02
N LYS A 11 31.26 29.80 -24.84
CA LYS A 11 30.64 29.87 -23.50
C LYS A 11 31.42 28.90 -22.64
N THR A 12 32.36 29.41 -21.85
CA THR A 12 32.92 28.63 -20.71
C THR A 12 31.76 28.43 -19.76
N SER A 13 31.13 27.26 -19.81
CA SER A 13 30.15 26.83 -18.82
C SER A 13 30.81 26.96 -17.45
N ASN A 14 30.11 27.59 -16.51
CA ASN A 14 30.57 27.68 -15.14
C ASN A 14 30.81 26.25 -14.63
N PRO A 15 31.98 25.90 -14.07
CA PRO A 15 32.27 24.55 -13.59
C PRO A 15 31.23 24.02 -12.62
N GLU A 16 30.56 24.89 -11.83
CA GLU A 16 29.49 24.52 -10.95
C GLU A 16 28.20 24.14 -11.70
N GLU A 17 27.85 24.85 -12.75
CA GLU A 17 26.72 24.52 -13.64
C GLU A 17 26.92 23.18 -14.35
N GLU A 18 28.14 22.90 -14.79
CA GLU A 18 28.47 21.63 -15.41
C GLU A 18 28.40 20.45 -14.42
N LYS A 19 28.90 20.67 -13.21
CA LYS A 19 28.80 19.70 -12.11
C LYS A 19 27.34 19.39 -11.75
N GLN A 20 26.50 20.44 -11.63
CA GLN A 20 25.08 20.28 -11.34
C GLN A 20 24.35 19.56 -12.47
N LYS A 21 24.67 19.87 -13.72
CA LYS A 21 24.10 19.20 -14.89
C LYS A 21 24.47 17.72 -14.95
N ASN A 22 25.69 17.38 -14.61
CA ASN A 22 26.15 16.00 -14.53
C ASN A 22 25.47 15.24 -13.38
N LYS A 23 25.29 15.90 -12.23
CA LYS A 23 24.55 15.33 -11.08
C LYS A 23 23.11 15.00 -11.47
N GLN A 24 22.40 15.94 -12.09
CA GLN A 24 21.03 15.73 -12.57
C GLN A 24 20.95 14.61 -13.60
N LYS A 25 21.86 14.59 -14.56
CA LYS A 25 21.92 13.52 -15.58
C LYS A 25 22.13 12.14 -14.94
N ASN A 26 23.03 12.03 -13.97
CA ASN A 26 23.29 10.76 -13.29
C ASN A 26 22.09 10.33 -12.44
N PHE A 27 21.42 11.26 -11.77
CA PHE A 27 20.16 10.99 -11.06
C PHE A 27 19.13 10.36 -12.00
N GLU A 28 18.86 10.98 -13.15
CA GLU A 28 17.91 10.45 -14.13
C GLU A 28 18.31 9.05 -14.63
N ILE A 29 19.59 8.84 -14.93
CA ILE A 29 20.08 7.53 -15.36
C ILE A 29 19.78 6.46 -14.30
N PHE A 30 20.16 6.70 -13.04
CA PHE A 30 19.93 5.74 -11.98
C PHE A 30 18.44 5.54 -11.72
N LYS A 31 17.62 6.58 -11.71
CA LYS A 31 16.16 6.47 -11.57
C LYS A 31 15.57 5.57 -12.66
N TYR A 32 15.87 5.82 -13.92
CA TYR A 32 15.35 5.02 -15.05
C TYR A 32 15.89 3.59 -15.07
N ASP A 33 17.16 3.38 -14.75
CA ASP A 33 17.72 2.03 -14.62
C ASP A 33 17.06 1.25 -13.47
N GLY A 34 16.78 1.91 -12.34
CA GLY A 34 16.03 1.34 -11.22
C GLY A 34 14.62 0.91 -11.63
N MET A 35 13.86 1.80 -12.29
CA MET A 35 12.52 1.50 -12.80
C MET A 35 12.52 0.34 -13.81
N ARG A 36 13.53 0.29 -14.68
CA ARG A 36 13.70 -0.80 -15.64
C ARG A 36 14.01 -2.11 -14.92
N ALA A 37 14.90 -2.09 -13.93
CA ALA A 37 15.27 -3.26 -13.14
C ALA A 37 14.07 -3.80 -12.36
N GLN A 38 13.28 -2.93 -11.74
CA GLN A 38 12.04 -3.30 -11.03
C GLN A 38 11.06 -4.02 -11.96
N ARG A 39 10.82 -3.48 -13.16
CA ARG A 39 9.94 -4.13 -14.16
C ARG A 39 10.45 -5.48 -14.64
N MET A 40 11.77 -5.71 -14.58
CA MET A 40 12.41 -6.98 -14.93
C MET A 40 12.51 -7.97 -13.75
N GLY A 41 11.95 -7.63 -12.58
CA GLY A 41 12.03 -8.44 -11.35
C GLY A 41 13.44 -8.51 -10.74
N ARG A 42 14.33 -7.58 -11.09
CA ARG A 42 15.72 -7.54 -10.58
C ARG A 42 15.80 -6.62 -9.37
N ALA A 43 15.23 -7.07 -8.24
CA ALA A 43 15.07 -6.27 -7.04
C ALA A 43 16.39 -5.69 -6.52
N ASP A 44 17.43 -6.52 -6.33
CA ASP A 44 18.74 -6.05 -5.83
C ASP A 44 19.33 -4.93 -6.67
N TYR A 45 19.22 -5.04 -7.99
CA TYR A 45 19.73 -4.01 -8.89
C TYR A 45 18.85 -2.75 -8.89
N ALA A 46 17.54 -2.90 -8.74
CA ALA A 46 16.62 -1.77 -8.58
C ALA A 46 16.91 -1.00 -7.30
N ILE A 47 17.06 -1.70 -6.16
CA ILE A 47 17.44 -1.10 -4.88
C ILE A 47 18.73 -0.29 -5.01
N LYS A 48 19.78 -0.90 -5.60
CA LYS A 48 21.05 -0.20 -5.81
C LYS A 48 20.87 1.06 -6.64
N CYS A 49 20.18 0.98 -7.78
CA CYS A 49 19.97 2.13 -8.65
C CYS A 49 19.19 3.25 -7.96
N PHE A 50 18.06 2.93 -7.30
CA PHE A 50 17.28 3.95 -6.61
C PHE A 50 18.04 4.57 -5.43
N THR A 51 18.86 3.78 -4.71
CA THR A 51 19.71 4.29 -3.61
C THR A 51 20.77 5.26 -4.15
N GLU A 52 21.42 4.94 -5.27
CA GLU A 52 22.38 5.83 -5.92
C GLU A 52 21.70 7.11 -6.46
N ALA A 53 20.50 7.00 -7.00
CA ALA A 53 19.71 8.17 -7.40
C ALA A 53 19.42 9.08 -6.20
N LEU A 54 18.90 8.52 -5.11
CA LEU A 54 18.56 9.27 -3.89
C LEU A 54 19.78 9.86 -3.16
N ALA A 55 20.96 9.26 -3.32
CA ALA A 55 22.21 9.85 -2.84
C ALA A 55 22.60 11.11 -3.62
N LEU A 56 22.17 11.23 -4.88
CA LEU A 56 22.37 12.41 -5.68
C LEU A 56 21.33 13.48 -5.44
N GLN A 57 20.07 13.08 -5.34
CA GLN A 57 18.95 14.00 -5.19
C GLN A 57 17.83 13.35 -4.41
N GLU A 58 17.31 14.06 -3.40
CA GLU A 58 16.08 13.66 -2.75
C GLU A 58 14.90 13.84 -3.72
N ASP A 59 14.18 12.75 -3.99
CA ASP A 59 13.06 12.72 -4.93
C ASP A 59 11.95 11.80 -4.40
N PHE A 60 10.79 12.38 -4.13
CA PHE A 60 9.66 11.71 -3.51
C PHE A 60 9.19 10.50 -4.34
N GLU A 61 9.13 10.65 -5.66
CA GLU A 61 8.72 9.58 -6.57
C GLU A 61 9.71 8.40 -6.54
N THR A 62 11.02 8.69 -6.56
CA THR A 62 12.07 7.66 -6.46
C THR A 62 12.03 6.94 -5.11
N MET A 63 11.72 7.66 -4.01
CA MET A 63 11.48 7.03 -2.70
C MET A 63 10.30 6.07 -2.76
N GLY A 64 9.22 6.44 -3.44
CA GLY A 64 8.05 5.57 -3.63
C GLY A 64 8.39 4.29 -4.38
N TYR A 65 9.17 4.38 -5.47
CA TYR A 65 9.65 3.19 -6.19
C TYR A 65 10.54 2.30 -5.32
N LEU A 66 11.46 2.87 -4.56
CA LEU A 66 12.32 2.10 -3.67
C LEU A 66 11.52 1.41 -2.56
N ALA A 67 10.58 2.11 -1.93
CA ALA A 67 9.69 1.53 -0.92
C ALA A 67 8.90 0.33 -1.49
N GLN A 68 8.39 0.46 -2.71
CA GLN A 68 7.68 -0.63 -3.37
C GLN A 68 8.58 -1.83 -3.65
N VAL A 69 9.85 -1.62 -4.04
CA VAL A 69 10.80 -2.72 -4.24
C VAL A 69 11.09 -3.42 -2.91
N TYR A 70 11.29 -2.69 -1.81
CA TYR A 70 11.48 -3.27 -0.49
C TYR A 70 10.27 -4.12 -0.04
N ILE A 71 9.04 -3.64 -0.27
CA ILE A 71 7.81 -4.39 0.01
C ILE A 71 7.78 -5.71 -0.79
N GLN A 72 8.06 -5.64 -2.09
CA GLN A 72 8.09 -6.82 -2.97
C GLN A 72 9.20 -7.82 -2.61
N SER A 73 10.31 -7.33 -2.05
CA SER A 73 11.43 -8.15 -1.58
C SER A 73 11.25 -8.69 -0.16
N ASN A 74 10.08 -8.42 0.46
CA ASN A 74 9.80 -8.77 1.86
C ASN A 74 10.80 -8.16 2.86
N GLU A 75 11.16 -6.88 2.62
CA GLU A 75 12.02 -6.07 3.47
C GLU A 75 11.20 -4.93 4.13
N PRO A 76 10.24 -5.24 5.03
CA PRO A 76 9.31 -4.24 5.56
C PRO A 76 9.99 -3.18 6.43
N ASP A 77 11.10 -3.49 7.08
CA ASP A 77 11.82 -2.53 7.93
C ASP A 77 12.40 -1.37 7.11
N GLU A 78 12.99 -1.67 5.94
CA GLU A 78 13.53 -0.65 5.07
C GLU A 78 12.43 0.14 4.36
N ALA A 79 11.35 -0.53 3.96
CA ALA A 79 10.17 0.12 3.42
C ALA A 79 9.56 1.10 4.42
N ARG A 80 9.39 0.70 5.69
CA ARG A 80 8.83 1.53 6.76
C ARG A 80 9.64 2.81 6.98
N LYS A 81 10.95 2.70 7.17
CA LYS A 81 11.85 3.86 7.34
C LYS A 81 11.70 4.87 6.22
N LEU A 82 11.62 4.38 5.00
CA LEU A 82 11.50 5.24 3.82
C LEU A 82 10.12 5.90 3.74
N LEU A 83 9.05 5.16 4.01
CA LEU A 83 7.68 5.69 4.03
C LEU A 83 7.48 6.70 5.16
N GLU A 84 8.01 6.45 6.36
CA GLU A 84 7.99 7.41 7.47
C GLU A 84 8.69 8.73 7.07
N LYS A 85 9.82 8.66 6.36
CA LYS A 85 10.45 9.86 5.80
C LYS A 85 9.55 10.56 4.78
N MET A 86 8.90 9.80 3.90
CA MET A 86 7.99 10.35 2.89
C MET A 86 6.79 11.07 3.53
N THR A 87 6.24 10.57 4.65
CA THR A 87 5.15 11.27 5.37
C THR A 87 5.58 12.61 5.98
N GLN A 88 6.87 12.81 6.22
CA GLN A 88 7.40 14.11 6.69
C GLN A 88 7.60 15.09 5.53
N ILE A 89 7.92 14.60 4.34
CA ILE A 89 8.11 15.42 3.13
C ILE A 89 6.76 15.88 2.59
N GLU A 90 5.80 14.96 2.46
CA GLU A 90 4.44 15.24 1.97
C GLU A 90 3.40 14.73 2.98
N PRO A 91 3.09 15.51 4.02
CA PRO A 91 2.20 15.06 5.11
C PRO A 91 0.72 14.93 4.72
N GLU A 92 0.32 15.42 3.54
CA GLU A 92 -1.05 15.30 3.03
C GLU A 92 -1.17 14.25 1.89
N HIS A 93 -0.15 13.44 1.69
CA HIS A 93 -0.17 12.40 0.65
C HIS A 93 -0.79 11.11 1.16
N THR A 94 -2.12 10.97 1.01
CA THR A 94 -2.92 9.83 1.51
C THR A 94 -2.31 8.47 1.16
N SER A 95 -1.85 8.27 -0.08
CA SER A 95 -1.36 6.95 -0.52
C SER A 95 -0.08 6.52 0.22
N THR A 96 0.76 7.44 0.69
CA THR A 96 1.92 7.11 1.53
C THR A 96 1.48 6.50 2.86
N PHE A 97 0.46 7.08 3.51
CA PHE A 97 -0.07 6.53 4.76
C PHE A 97 -0.76 5.18 4.57
N LEU A 98 -1.48 4.99 3.47
CA LEU A 98 -2.06 3.68 3.14
C LEU A 98 -0.98 2.62 2.93
N THR A 99 0.10 2.96 2.24
CA THR A 99 1.23 2.05 2.03
C THR A 99 1.96 1.76 3.35
N LEU A 100 2.15 2.78 4.19
CA LEU A 100 2.74 2.62 5.52
C LEU A 100 1.90 1.70 6.41
N ALA A 101 0.56 1.85 6.40
CA ALA A 101 -0.34 0.96 7.13
C ALA A 101 -0.20 -0.50 6.66
N ASN A 102 -0.07 -0.74 5.35
CA ASN A 102 0.17 -2.08 4.82
C ASN A 102 1.54 -2.65 5.24
N VAL A 103 2.59 -1.82 5.30
CA VAL A 103 3.91 -2.26 5.78
C VAL A 103 3.86 -2.58 7.28
N CYS A 104 3.18 -1.77 8.09
CA CYS A 104 2.96 -2.05 9.51
C CYS A 104 2.19 -3.38 9.71
N TYR A 105 1.23 -3.68 8.83
CA TYR A 105 0.55 -4.98 8.84
C TYR A 105 1.51 -6.14 8.56
N MET A 106 2.44 -6.00 7.61
CA MET A 106 3.46 -7.04 7.34
C MET A 106 4.36 -7.31 8.55
N GLN A 107 4.53 -6.30 9.41
CA GLN A 107 5.30 -6.39 10.67
C GLN A 107 4.46 -6.81 11.88
N GLU A 108 3.16 -7.06 11.70
CA GLU A 108 2.18 -7.30 12.76
C GLU A 108 2.10 -6.15 13.81
N ASP A 109 2.56 -4.94 13.42
CA ASP A 109 2.46 -3.74 14.23
C ASP A 109 1.09 -3.07 13.99
N TYR A 110 0.05 -3.66 14.57
CA TYR A 110 -1.33 -3.21 14.37
C TYR A 110 -1.60 -1.83 14.98
N ALA A 111 -0.83 -1.42 15.98
CA ALA A 111 -0.95 -0.08 16.56
C ALA A 111 -0.47 0.99 15.57
N ALA A 112 0.72 0.84 15.01
CA ALA A 112 1.23 1.75 14.00
C ALA A 112 0.40 1.69 12.70
N MET A 113 -0.14 0.52 12.34
CA MET A 113 -1.08 0.36 11.24
C MET A 113 -2.33 1.24 11.43
N ALA A 114 -2.93 1.20 12.64
CA ALA A 114 -4.10 2.01 12.97
C ALA A 114 -3.78 3.51 12.91
N GLU A 115 -2.62 3.95 13.44
CA GLU A 115 -2.20 5.34 13.38
C GLU A 115 -2.04 5.84 11.93
N ALA A 116 -1.40 5.06 11.08
CA ALA A 116 -1.24 5.40 9.66
C ALA A 116 -2.60 5.47 8.93
N ALA A 117 -3.48 4.50 9.16
CA ALA A 117 -4.82 4.50 8.58
C ALA A 117 -5.67 5.70 9.05
N GLN A 118 -5.59 6.07 10.34
CA GLN A 118 -6.25 7.26 10.88
C GLN A 118 -5.72 8.56 10.24
N LYS A 119 -4.41 8.65 9.97
CA LYS A 119 -3.84 9.79 9.23
C LYS A 119 -4.39 9.87 7.81
N ALA A 120 -4.50 8.73 7.12
CA ALA A 120 -5.11 8.67 5.80
C ALA A 120 -6.58 9.14 5.81
N ILE A 121 -7.37 8.74 6.81
CA ILE A 121 -8.76 9.18 7.00
C ILE A 121 -8.83 10.68 7.29
N ALA A 122 -7.90 11.22 8.09
CA ALA A 122 -7.88 12.65 8.41
C ALA A 122 -7.62 13.52 7.16
N ILE A 123 -6.87 13.00 6.19
CA ILE A 123 -6.60 13.67 4.91
C ILE A 123 -7.77 13.46 3.95
N GLU A 124 -8.29 12.24 3.86
CA GLU A 124 -9.36 11.84 2.94
C GLU A 124 -10.42 11.01 3.69
N GLU A 125 -11.42 11.69 4.26
CA GLU A 125 -12.50 11.06 5.06
C GLU A 125 -13.28 10.00 4.26
N GLY A 126 -13.38 10.17 2.95
CA GLY A 126 -14.07 9.25 2.03
C GLY A 126 -13.25 8.04 1.57
N SER A 127 -12.05 7.83 2.11
CA SER A 127 -11.20 6.72 1.70
C SER A 127 -11.69 5.37 2.25
N ALA A 128 -12.40 4.60 1.44
CA ALA A 128 -12.84 3.25 1.78
C ALA A 128 -11.65 2.34 2.18
N MET A 129 -10.52 2.50 1.48
CA MET A 129 -9.30 1.74 1.77
C MET A 129 -8.74 2.08 3.16
N ALA A 130 -8.74 3.35 3.57
CA ALA A 130 -8.24 3.75 4.89
C ALA A 130 -9.12 3.18 6.01
N HIS A 131 -10.45 3.20 5.85
CA HIS A 131 -11.38 2.57 6.79
C HIS A 131 -11.20 1.04 6.83
N TYR A 132 -10.98 0.38 5.69
CA TYR A 132 -10.67 -1.05 5.65
C TYR A 132 -9.38 -1.38 6.40
N LEU A 133 -8.30 -0.62 6.18
CA LEU A 133 -7.03 -0.83 6.87
C LEU A 133 -7.14 -0.59 8.38
N LEU A 134 -7.94 0.40 8.79
CA LEU A 134 -8.21 0.64 10.21
C LEU A 134 -8.99 -0.54 10.82
N GLY A 135 -10.04 -1.02 10.17
CA GLY A 135 -10.77 -2.21 10.63
C GLY A 135 -9.90 -3.48 10.66
N LYS A 136 -8.97 -3.60 9.72
CA LYS A 136 -7.99 -4.69 9.70
C LYS A 136 -6.99 -4.60 10.87
N ALA A 137 -6.59 -3.39 11.26
CA ALA A 137 -5.77 -3.16 12.44
C ALA A 137 -6.52 -3.52 13.73
N ASP A 138 -7.79 -3.12 13.84
CA ASP A 138 -8.65 -3.47 14.98
C ASP A 138 -8.83 -5.00 15.12
N ASN A 139 -9.02 -5.71 13.99
CA ASN A 139 -9.07 -7.17 13.99
C ASN A 139 -7.77 -7.79 14.53
N GLY A 140 -6.62 -7.26 14.13
CA GLY A 140 -5.31 -7.67 14.64
C GLY A 140 -5.12 -7.40 16.13
N GLN A 141 -5.74 -6.34 16.65
CA GLN A 141 -5.78 -6.00 18.09
C GLN A 141 -6.87 -6.74 18.87
N ASN A 142 -7.64 -7.61 18.22
CA ASN A 142 -8.79 -8.32 18.76
C ASN A 142 -9.95 -7.40 19.23
N ASP A 143 -10.04 -6.19 18.70
CA ASP A 143 -11.19 -5.30 18.89
C ASP A 143 -12.25 -5.56 17.81
N GLY A 144 -13.05 -6.61 18.00
CA GLY A 144 -14.08 -7.01 17.03
C GLY A 144 -15.17 -5.94 16.83
N ILE A 145 -15.46 -5.13 17.85
CA ILE A 145 -16.50 -4.09 17.76
C ILE A 145 -16.02 -2.97 16.83
N MET A 146 -14.82 -2.44 17.06
CA MET A 146 -14.27 -1.38 16.23
C MET A 146 -13.96 -1.88 14.81
N CYS A 147 -13.47 -3.11 14.69
CA CYS A 147 -13.30 -3.79 13.40
C CYS A 147 -14.59 -3.74 12.56
N ILE A 148 -15.71 -4.23 13.10
CA ILE A 148 -17.00 -4.22 12.39
C ILE A 148 -17.45 -2.80 12.06
N ALA A 149 -17.27 -1.84 12.95
CA ALA A 149 -17.66 -0.46 12.73
C ALA A 149 -16.89 0.18 11.55
N HIS A 150 -15.55 0.04 11.53
CA HIS A 150 -14.71 0.60 10.47
C HIS A 150 -14.92 -0.13 9.13
N LEU A 151 -15.09 -1.45 9.13
CA LEU A 151 -15.40 -2.20 7.91
C LEU A 151 -16.79 -1.85 7.36
N THR A 152 -17.76 -1.60 8.22
CA THR A 152 -19.08 -1.10 7.79
C THR A 152 -18.94 0.24 7.09
N LYS A 153 -18.12 1.15 7.60
CA LYS A 153 -17.86 2.43 6.94
C LYS A 153 -17.17 2.24 5.59
N ALA A 154 -16.19 1.33 5.50
CA ALA A 154 -15.52 1.00 4.24
C ALA A 154 -16.52 0.48 3.17
N ILE A 155 -17.43 -0.41 3.56
CA ILE A 155 -18.45 -0.98 2.68
C ILE A 155 -19.47 0.08 2.25
N VAL A 156 -19.88 0.99 3.15
CA VAL A 156 -20.77 2.11 2.80
C VAL A 156 -20.12 3.04 1.77
N LEU A 157 -18.82 3.25 1.85
CA LEU A 157 -18.06 4.09 0.90
C LEU A 157 -17.79 3.38 -0.43
N LYS A 158 -17.64 2.05 -0.40
CA LYS A 158 -17.42 1.22 -1.57
C LYS A 158 -18.21 -0.08 -1.42
N ASP A 159 -19.40 -0.15 -2.04
CA ASP A 159 -20.33 -1.26 -1.87
C ASP A 159 -19.81 -2.61 -2.41
N ASP A 160 -18.99 -2.59 -3.46
CA ASP A 160 -18.36 -3.76 -4.07
C ASP A 160 -17.01 -4.15 -3.41
N PHE A 161 -16.79 -3.78 -2.12
CA PHE A 161 -15.55 -4.04 -1.42
C PHE A 161 -15.54 -5.45 -0.81
N THR A 162 -15.24 -6.45 -1.64
CA THR A 162 -15.23 -7.87 -1.27
C THR A 162 -14.36 -8.17 -0.03
N GLU A 163 -13.13 -7.67 0.02
CA GLU A 163 -12.22 -7.92 1.13
C GLU A 163 -12.73 -7.34 2.46
N ALA A 164 -13.41 -6.19 2.40
CA ALA A 164 -14.02 -5.61 3.60
C ALA A 164 -15.22 -6.43 4.08
N ARG A 165 -16.06 -6.94 3.16
CA ARG A 165 -17.18 -7.82 3.51
C ARG A 165 -16.71 -9.14 4.11
N LEU A 166 -15.72 -9.80 3.51
CA LEU A 166 -15.16 -11.04 4.03
C LEU A 166 -14.57 -10.86 5.42
N LEU A 167 -13.79 -9.82 5.63
CA LEU A 167 -13.20 -9.55 6.95
C LEU A 167 -14.27 -9.19 7.99
N ARG A 168 -15.33 -8.46 7.60
CA ARG A 168 -16.45 -8.16 8.51
C ARG A 168 -17.23 -9.43 8.84
N ALA A 169 -17.51 -10.28 7.86
CA ALA A 169 -18.17 -11.57 8.07
C ALA A 169 -17.37 -12.48 9.02
N GLU A 170 -16.03 -12.48 8.90
CA GLU A 170 -15.16 -13.21 9.83
C GLU A 170 -15.28 -12.66 11.26
N ALA A 171 -15.21 -11.33 11.43
CA ALA A 171 -15.36 -10.68 12.74
C ALA A 171 -16.74 -10.93 13.34
N LEU A 172 -17.82 -10.83 12.55
CA LEU A 172 -19.19 -11.13 12.94
C LEU A 172 -19.34 -12.61 13.38
N THR A 173 -18.72 -13.53 12.63
CA THR A 173 -18.72 -14.97 12.97
C THR A 173 -18.05 -15.24 14.31
N LYS A 174 -16.91 -14.60 14.60
CA LYS A 174 -16.23 -14.68 15.91
C LYS A 174 -17.14 -14.18 17.05
N MET A 175 -17.96 -13.17 16.76
CA MET A 175 -18.95 -12.62 17.70
C MET A 175 -20.28 -13.38 17.72
N ARG A 176 -20.42 -14.49 16.97
CA ARG A 176 -21.62 -15.31 16.82
C ARG A 176 -22.82 -14.56 16.22
N GLN A 177 -22.56 -13.49 15.47
CA GLN A 177 -23.58 -12.74 14.71
C GLN A 177 -23.70 -13.37 13.31
N TYR A 178 -24.15 -14.62 13.28
CA TYR A 178 -24.12 -15.46 12.08
C TYR A 178 -25.01 -14.95 10.95
N LYS A 179 -26.15 -14.33 11.31
CA LYS A 179 -27.09 -13.81 10.31
C LYS A 179 -26.46 -12.67 9.51
N GLU A 180 -25.89 -11.70 10.19
CA GLU A 180 -25.23 -10.55 9.56
C GLU A 180 -23.97 -10.99 8.80
N ALA A 181 -23.25 -11.99 9.31
CA ALA A 181 -22.12 -12.58 8.58
C ALA A 181 -22.55 -13.22 7.26
N MET A 182 -23.68 -13.95 7.26
CA MET A 182 -24.22 -14.55 6.04
C MET A 182 -24.67 -13.51 5.01
N GLU A 183 -25.22 -12.38 5.44
CA GLU A 183 -25.59 -11.29 4.52
C GLU A 183 -24.36 -10.75 3.73
N ASP A 184 -23.20 -10.64 4.39
CA ASP A 184 -21.96 -10.26 3.72
C ASP A 184 -21.45 -11.34 2.77
N ILE A 185 -21.49 -12.59 3.19
CA ILE A 185 -21.08 -13.75 2.37
C ILE A 185 -21.96 -13.86 1.13
N ASP A 186 -23.27 -13.75 1.28
CA ASP A 186 -24.21 -13.81 0.17
C ASP A 186 -23.97 -12.67 -0.83
N ALA A 187 -23.63 -11.47 -0.35
CA ALA A 187 -23.27 -10.35 -1.21
C ALA A 187 -21.97 -10.59 -1.99
N VAL A 188 -20.98 -11.26 -1.40
CA VAL A 188 -19.75 -11.67 -2.10
C VAL A 188 -20.05 -12.73 -3.15
N LEU A 189 -20.78 -13.80 -2.78
CA LEU A 189 -21.13 -14.89 -3.68
C LEU A 189 -22.10 -14.49 -4.81
N ALA A 190 -22.84 -13.40 -4.63
CA ALA A 190 -23.65 -12.81 -5.70
C ALA A 190 -22.78 -12.15 -6.79
N GLN A 191 -21.57 -11.69 -6.45
CA GLN A 191 -20.60 -11.10 -7.37
C GLN A 191 -19.69 -12.17 -7.98
N ASP A 192 -19.17 -13.05 -7.15
CA ASP A 192 -18.33 -14.19 -7.53
C ASP A 192 -18.83 -15.48 -6.82
N PRO A 193 -19.63 -16.29 -7.52
CA PRO A 193 -20.16 -17.53 -6.95
C PRO A 193 -19.11 -18.56 -6.54
N ASP A 194 -17.89 -18.43 -7.07
CA ASP A 194 -16.78 -19.35 -6.84
C ASP A 194 -15.72 -18.78 -5.87
N ASP A 195 -16.03 -17.68 -5.15
CA ASP A 195 -15.10 -17.13 -4.14
C ASP A 195 -14.86 -18.13 -3.01
N GLU A 196 -13.65 -18.71 -3.01
CA GLU A 196 -13.26 -19.78 -2.08
C GLU A 196 -13.33 -19.32 -0.61
N SER A 197 -13.00 -18.06 -0.33
CA SER A 197 -13.01 -17.52 1.04
C SER A 197 -14.44 -17.38 1.57
N ALA A 198 -15.36 -16.93 0.73
CA ALA A 198 -16.76 -16.81 1.08
C ALA A 198 -17.40 -18.21 1.28
N ILE A 199 -17.13 -19.15 0.38
CA ILE A 199 -17.63 -20.52 0.47
C ILE A 199 -17.13 -21.20 1.76
N LEU A 200 -15.83 -21.10 2.06
CA LEU A 200 -15.24 -21.66 3.26
C LEU A 200 -15.82 -21.04 4.54
N LEU A 201 -16.04 -19.72 4.55
CA LEU A 201 -16.62 -19.05 5.71
C LEU A 201 -18.10 -19.41 5.89
N ARG A 202 -18.84 -19.57 4.81
CA ARG A 202 -20.23 -20.08 4.82
C ARG A 202 -20.30 -21.46 5.44
N GLY A 203 -19.43 -22.39 5.04
CA GLY A 203 -19.33 -23.73 5.61
C GLY A 203 -19.09 -23.69 7.12
N LYS A 204 -18.13 -22.88 7.57
CA LYS A 204 -17.86 -22.70 9.03
C LYS A 204 -19.06 -22.18 9.81
N ILE A 205 -19.84 -21.26 9.24
CA ILE A 205 -21.06 -20.74 9.89
C ILE A 205 -22.14 -21.84 9.95
N LYS A 206 -22.33 -22.60 8.88
CA LYS A 206 -23.29 -23.71 8.84
C LYS A 206 -22.95 -24.78 9.87
N GLU A 207 -21.67 -25.17 10.02
CA GLU A 207 -21.24 -26.05 11.12
C GLU A 207 -21.58 -25.47 12.47
N ALA A 208 -21.22 -24.20 12.70
CA ALA A 208 -21.46 -23.54 13.99
C ALA A 208 -22.95 -23.41 14.36
N THR A 209 -23.83 -23.45 13.37
CA THR A 209 -25.30 -23.37 13.53
C THR A 209 -25.99 -24.75 13.49
N GLY A 210 -25.24 -25.84 13.32
CA GLY A 210 -25.76 -27.22 13.34
C GLY A 210 -26.30 -27.72 11.99
N ALA A 211 -26.00 -27.04 10.88
CA ALA A 211 -26.36 -27.44 9.51
C ALA A 211 -25.21 -28.22 8.84
N GLU A 212 -24.73 -29.28 9.52
CA GLU A 212 -23.53 -30.04 9.12
C GLU A 212 -23.61 -30.60 7.70
N ALA A 213 -24.75 -31.17 7.30
CA ALA A 213 -24.93 -31.72 5.95
C ALA A 213 -24.85 -30.65 4.85
N GLU A 214 -25.22 -29.40 5.15
CA GLU A 214 -25.08 -28.27 4.22
C GLU A 214 -23.67 -27.69 4.22
N ALA A 215 -22.95 -27.79 5.35
CA ALA A 215 -21.56 -27.37 5.45
C ALA A 215 -20.63 -28.27 4.64
N GLU A 216 -20.87 -29.60 4.62
CA GLU A 216 -20.11 -30.56 3.82
C GLU A 216 -20.15 -30.24 2.30
N ALA A 217 -21.21 -29.60 1.85
CA ALA A 217 -21.33 -29.20 0.43
C ALA A 217 -20.51 -27.93 0.08
N ASP A 218 -20.05 -27.19 1.08
CA ASP A 218 -19.22 -25.98 0.95
C ASP A 218 -17.71 -26.29 1.05
N TYR A 219 -17.34 -27.52 1.40
CA TYR A 219 -15.93 -27.97 1.51
C TYR A 219 -15.52 -28.86 0.35
#